data_293383aaf6099aab0414b1a0a7eada50
#
_entry.id   293383aaf6099aab0414b1a0a7eada50
#
_cell.length_a   1.000
_cell.length_b   1.000
_cell.length_c   1.000
_cell.angle_alpha   90.00
_cell.angle_beta   90.00
_cell.angle_gamma   90.00
#
_symmetry.space_group_name_H-M   'P 1'
#
loop_
_entity.id
_entity.type
_entity.pdbx_description
1 polymer ?
#
loop_
_entity_poly.entity_id
_entity_poly.type
_entity_poly.pdbx_seq_one_letter_code
_entity_poly.pdbx_strand_id
1 'polypeptide(L)'
;MVTDTMPTVVVVDDSPSIRTIFERGTESLNIKLRIFDSAQSSWEYLAVNKPDLLFLNIKMPGKDGLTYLKELRQLPLHRDTAVVMISSKDYAQDRTIANELGAREFLTKPMPIRAITDVVVKYIGN
;
A
#
# COMPACT_ATOMS: atom_id res chain seq x y z
N MET A 1 -31.35 3.34 1.83
CA MET A 1 -30.51 2.30 1.24
C MET A 1 -29.09 2.40 1.78
N VAL A 2 -28.55 1.29 2.18
CA VAL A 2 -27.19 1.24 2.69
C VAL A 2 -26.26 0.86 1.57
N THR A 3 -25.28 1.71 1.28
CA THR A 3 -24.22 1.36 0.36
C THR A 3 -23.07 0.75 1.15
N ASP A 4 -22.32 -0.10 0.50
CA ASP A 4 -21.12 -0.66 1.10
C ASP A 4 -20.08 0.45 1.23
N THR A 5 -19.84 0.89 2.46
CA THR A 5 -18.87 1.93 2.76
C THR A 5 -17.60 1.36 3.38
N MET A 6 -17.44 0.02 3.33
CA MET A 6 -16.27 -0.61 3.92
C MET A 6 -15.01 -0.13 3.20
N PRO A 7 -14.03 0.41 3.95
CA PRO A 7 -12.80 0.90 3.33
C PRO A 7 -12.01 -0.22 2.65
N THR A 8 -11.29 0.15 1.61
CA THR A 8 -10.46 -0.78 0.86
C THR A 8 -8.99 -0.49 1.12
N VAL A 9 -8.25 -1.53 1.47
CA VAL A 9 -6.80 -1.49 1.62
C VAL A 9 -6.20 -2.37 0.52
N VAL A 10 -5.29 -1.78 -0.26
CA VAL A 10 -4.61 -2.50 -1.32
C VAL A 10 -3.14 -2.64 -0.94
N VAL A 11 -2.59 -3.82 -1.19
CA VAL A 11 -1.17 -4.11 -0.97
C VAL A 11 -0.59 -4.62 -2.28
N VAL A 12 0.52 -4.03 -2.70
CA VAL A 12 1.27 -4.48 -3.88
C VAL A 12 2.65 -4.91 -3.40
N ASP A 13 2.89 -6.22 -3.33
CA ASP A 13 4.13 -6.77 -2.78
C ASP A 13 4.27 -8.23 -3.25
N ASP A 14 5.43 -8.57 -3.77
CA ASP A 14 5.71 -9.90 -4.33
C ASP A 14 6.17 -10.92 -3.30
N SER A 15 6.34 -10.53 -2.02
CA SER A 15 6.81 -11.44 -0.97
C SER A 15 5.73 -12.47 -0.62
N PRO A 16 6.05 -13.77 -0.62
CA PRO A 16 5.04 -14.79 -0.31
C PRO A 16 4.40 -14.66 1.07
N SER A 17 5.17 -14.19 2.06
CA SER A 17 4.70 -14.07 3.44
C SER A 17 3.80 -12.86 3.68
N ILE A 18 3.78 -11.91 2.74
CA ILE A 18 3.09 -10.64 2.97
C ILE A 18 1.57 -10.83 3.11
N ARG A 19 1.01 -11.77 2.37
CA ARG A 19 -0.43 -12.05 2.45
C ARG A 19 -0.84 -12.41 3.87
N THR A 20 -0.11 -13.34 4.49
CA THR A 20 -0.42 -13.78 5.85
C THR A 20 -0.31 -12.62 6.85
N ILE A 21 0.75 -11.81 6.72
CA ILE A 21 0.99 -10.69 7.61
C ILE A 21 -0.16 -9.67 7.51
N PHE A 22 -0.57 -9.32 6.30
CA PHE A 22 -1.65 -8.35 6.11
C PHE A 22 -3.01 -8.92 6.48
N GLU A 23 -3.26 -10.18 6.17
CA GLU A 23 -4.52 -10.83 6.58
C GLU A 23 -4.65 -10.83 8.10
N ARG A 24 -3.58 -11.18 8.81
CA ARG A 24 -3.60 -11.16 10.27
C ARG A 24 -3.68 -9.76 10.84
N GLY A 25 -2.95 -8.83 10.24
CA GLY A 25 -2.94 -7.45 10.72
C GLY A 25 -4.27 -6.73 10.56
N THR A 26 -5.13 -7.20 9.66
CA THR A 26 -6.41 -6.55 9.37
C THR A 26 -7.62 -7.40 9.73
N GLU A 27 -7.42 -8.61 10.27
CA GLU A 27 -8.53 -9.54 10.50
C GLU A 27 -9.59 -9.01 11.47
N SER A 28 -9.18 -8.18 12.42
CA SER A 28 -10.11 -7.59 13.38
C SER A 28 -10.75 -6.29 12.88
N LEU A 29 -10.37 -5.85 11.70
CA LEU A 29 -10.82 -4.57 11.15
C LEU A 29 -11.90 -4.77 10.09
N ASN A 30 -12.76 -3.78 9.97
CA ASN A 30 -13.87 -3.80 9.02
C ASN A 30 -13.43 -3.20 7.70
N ILE A 31 -12.57 -3.93 6.97
CA ILE A 31 -12.00 -3.45 5.70
C ILE A 31 -12.06 -4.54 4.64
N LYS A 32 -11.95 -4.12 3.38
CA LYS A 32 -11.70 -5.01 2.26
C LYS A 32 -10.21 -4.98 1.96
N LEU A 33 -9.58 -6.15 1.98
CA LEU A 33 -8.15 -6.27 1.70
C LEU A 33 -7.96 -6.89 0.32
N ARG A 34 -7.15 -6.24 -0.52
CA ARG A 34 -6.75 -6.78 -1.81
C ARG A 34 -5.24 -6.78 -1.91
N ILE A 35 -4.68 -7.92 -2.31
CA ILE A 35 -3.22 -8.09 -2.40
C ILE A 35 -2.86 -8.48 -3.82
N PHE A 36 -1.93 -7.73 -4.41
CA PHE A 36 -1.39 -7.99 -5.73
C PHE A 36 0.10 -8.23 -5.61
N ASP A 37 0.64 -9.09 -6.46
CA ASP A 37 2.04 -9.50 -6.36
C ASP A 37 2.99 -8.68 -7.25
N SER A 38 2.46 -7.75 -8.05
CA SER A 38 3.29 -6.91 -8.90
C SER A 38 2.57 -5.62 -9.26
N ALA A 39 3.32 -4.64 -9.74
CA ALA A 39 2.73 -3.43 -10.29
C ALA A 39 1.79 -3.78 -11.44
N GLN A 40 2.25 -4.65 -12.34
CA GLN A 40 1.47 -5.04 -13.50
C GLN A 40 0.15 -5.68 -13.12
N SER A 41 0.15 -6.61 -12.15
CA SER A 41 -1.07 -7.30 -11.75
C SER A 41 -2.07 -6.37 -11.05
N SER A 42 -1.59 -5.27 -10.45
CA SER A 42 -2.46 -4.32 -9.75
C SER A 42 -2.99 -3.21 -10.66
N TRP A 43 -2.38 -3.03 -11.85
CA TRP A 43 -2.67 -1.85 -12.68
C TRP A 43 -4.12 -1.75 -13.12
N GLU A 44 -4.71 -2.86 -13.57
CA GLU A 44 -6.10 -2.85 -14.04
C GLU A 44 -7.04 -2.36 -12.94
N TYR A 45 -6.79 -2.81 -11.71
CA TYR A 45 -7.62 -2.40 -10.59
C TYR A 45 -7.36 -0.94 -10.22
N LEU A 46 -6.10 -0.55 -10.06
CA LEU A 46 -5.76 0.79 -9.61
C LEU A 46 -6.02 1.87 -10.67
N ALA A 47 -6.04 1.49 -11.94
CA ALA A 47 -6.34 2.47 -12.99
C ALA A 47 -7.76 3.05 -12.86
N VAL A 48 -8.68 2.30 -12.23
CA VAL A 48 -10.08 2.71 -12.14
C VAL A 48 -10.64 2.69 -10.71
N ASN A 49 -9.84 2.30 -9.73
CA ASN A 49 -10.27 2.25 -8.34
C ASN A 49 -9.28 2.99 -7.44
N LYS A 50 -9.81 3.75 -6.50
CA LYS A 50 -8.99 4.45 -5.51
C LYS A 50 -9.19 3.79 -4.15
N PRO A 51 -8.16 3.08 -3.63
CA PRO A 51 -8.25 2.53 -2.29
C PRO A 51 -8.17 3.64 -1.25
N ASP A 52 -8.63 3.33 -0.05
CA ASP A 52 -8.50 4.26 1.07
C ASP A 52 -7.07 4.27 1.61
N LEU A 53 -6.34 3.18 1.39
CA LEU A 53 -4.94 3.09 1.78
C LEU A 53 -4.25 2.09 0.85
N LEU A 54 -3.06 2.47 0.37
CA LEU A 54 -2.27 1.66 -0.54
C LEU A 54 -0.89 1.43 0.05
N PHE A 55 -0.51 0.16 0.21
CA PHE A 55 0.84 -0.23 0.60
C PHE A 55 1.60 -0.66 -0.65
N LEU A 56 2.77 -0.10 -0.88
CA LEU A 56 3.62 -0.45 -2.02
C LEU A 56 4.99 -0.91 -1.56
N ASN A 57 5.37 -2.11 -1.95
CA ASN A 57 6.73 -2.58 -1.76
C ASN A 57 7.65 -1.89 -2.77
N ILE A 58 8.85 -1.52 -2.35
CA ILE A 58 9.78 -0.84 -3.25
C ILE A 58 10.37 -1.84 -4.24
N LYS A 59 11.03 -2.88 -3.74
CA LYS A 59 11.76 -3.80 -4.62
C LYS A 59 10.85 -4.92 -5.11
N MET A 60 10.49 -4.87 -6.39
CA MET A 60 9.65 -5.87 -7.04
C MET A 60 10.20 -6.18 -8.43
N PRO A 61 9.98 -7.40 -8.94
CA PRO A 61 10.36 -7.71 -10.32
C PRO A 61 9.63 -6.81 -11.30
N GLY A 62 10.32 -6.43 -12.36
CA GLY A 62 9.75 -5.62 -13.42
C GLY A 62 9.78 -4.14 -13.10
N LYS A 63 8.94 -3.68 -12.22
CA LYS A 63 8.82 -2.26 -11.88
C LYS A 63 8.87 -2.10 -10.37
N ASP A 64 9.78 -1.26 -9.87
CA ASP A 64 9.85 -1.00 -8.44
C ASP A 64 8.73 -0.07 -7.98
N GLY A 65 8.49 -0.07 -6.65
CA GLY A 65 7.37 0.66 -6.08
C GLY A 65 7.49 2.17 -6.17
N LEU A 66 8.70 2.72 -6.17
CA LEU A 66 8.86 4.18 -6.30
C LEU A 66 8.53 4.63 -7.71
N THR A 67 8.99 3.91 -8.71
CA THR A 67 8.64 4.18 -10.10
C THR A 67 7.13 4.06 -10.30
N TYR A 68 6.54 3.02 -9.72
CA TYR A 68 5.10 2.79 -9.83
C TYR A 68 4.31 3.92 -9.14
N LEU A 69 4.74 4.34 -7.97
CA LEU A 69 4.09 5.46 -7.28
C LEU A 69 4.13 6.73 -8.12
N LYS A 70 5.27 7.00 -8.75
CA LYS A 70 5.40 8.16 -9.62
C LYS A 70 4.39 8.10 -10.76
N GLU A 71 4.22 6.93 -11.37
CA GLU A 71 3.22 6.76 -12.44
C GLU A 71 1.81 6.93 -11.93
N LEU A 72 1.49 6.33 -10.77
CA LEU A 72 0.17 6.46 -10.18
C LEU A 72 -0.17 7.92 -9.87
N ARG A 73 0.80 8.70 -9.37
CA ARG A 73 0.59 10.11 -9.05
C ARG A 73 0.26 10.95 -10.27
N GLN A 74 0.58 10.49 -11.47
CA GLN A 74 0.23 11.19 -12.70
C GLN A 74 -1.22 10.97 -13.10
N LEU A 75 -1.87 9.94 -12.56
CA LEU A 75 -3.29 9.74 -12.78
C LEU A 75 -4.08 10.65 -11.84
N PRO A 76 -5.06 11.40 -12.36
CA PRO A 76 -5.87 12.28 -11.49
C PRO A 76 -6.47 11.53 -10.30
N LEU A 77 -6.87 10.26 -10.49
CA LEU A 77 -7.47 9.43 -9.45
C LEU A 77 -6.54 9.28 -8.24
N HIS A 78 -5.22 9.24 -8.47
CA HIS A 78 -4.26 8.91 -7.42
C HIS A 78 -3.34 10.07 -7.03
N ARG A 79 -3.74 11.29 -7.30
CA ARG A 79 -2.92 12.44 -6.90
C ARG A 79 -2.71 12.51 -5.40
N ASP A 80 -3.72 12.11 -4.63
CA ASP A 80 -3.69 12.20 -3.18
C ASP A 80 -3.99 10.89 -2.47
N THR A 81 -4.01 9.76 -3.18
CA THR A 81 -4.20 8.45 -2.55
C THR A 81 -3.18 8.27 -1.43
N ALA A 82 -3.66 7.85 -0.27
CA ALA A 82 -2.79 7.61 0.88
C ALA A 82 -1.94 6.37 0.60
N VAL A 83 -0.62 6.57 0.59
CA VAL A 83 0.34 5.51 0.25
C VAL A 83 1.33 5.35 1.38
N VAL A 84 1.61 4.10 1.74
CA VAL A 84 2.64 3.70 2.68
C VAL A 84 3.63 2.83 1.94
N MET A 85 4.90 3.23 1.93
CA MET A 85 5.94 2.43 1.28
C MET A 85 6.43 1.34 2.23
N ILE A 86 6.79 0.20 1.66
CA ILE A 86 7.36 -0.92 2.40
C ILE A 86 8.67 -1.31 1.74
N SER A 87 9.72 -1.55 2.54
CA SER A 87 11.01 -1.92 1.99
C SER A 87 11.77 -2.81 2.96
N SER A 88 12.52 -3.77 2.42
CA SER A 88 13.48 -4.56 3.21
C SER A 88 14.77 -3.79 3.45
N LYS A 89 14.93 -2.62 2.80
CA LYS A 89 16.10 -1.76 2.94
C LYS A 89 15.66 -0.38 3.39
N ASP A 90 16.43 0.22 4.28
CA ASP A 90 16.13 1.56 4.80
C ASP A 90 17.16 2.55 4.26
N TYR A 91 17.05 2.81 2.95
CA TYR A 91 17.94 3.79 2.32
C TYR A 91 17.35 5.19 2.45
N ALA A 92 18.18 6.14 2.90
CA ALA A 92 17.76 7.54 3.00
C ALA A 92 17.28 8.09 1.66
N GLN A 93 17.93 7.69 0.56
CA GLN A 93 17.54 8.12 -0.78
C GLN A 93 16.12 7.68 -1.12
N ASP A 94 15.75 6.44 -0.78
CA ASP A 94 14.41 5.93 -1.04
C ASP A 94 13.37 6.69 -0.20
N ARG A 95 13.68 6.97 1.05
CA ARG A 95 12.79 7.75 1.91
C ARG A 95 12.57 9.15 1.36
N THR A 96 13.62 9.78 0.84
CA THR A 96 13.52 11.10 0.25
C THR A 96 12.60 11.09 -0.96
N ILE A 97 12.79 10.14 -1.87
CA ILE A 97 11.97 10.03 -3.07
C ILE A 97 10.51 9.74 -2.69
N ALA A 98 10.30 8.81 -1.76
CA ALA A 98 8.95 8.47 -1.31
C ALA A 98 8.24 9.69 -0.74
N ASN A 99 8.95 10.47 0.09
CA ASN A 99 8.39 11.67 0.68
C ASN A 99 8.03 12.71 -0.38
N GLU A 100 8.89 12.90 -1.38
CA GLU A 100 8.62 13.82 -2.48
C GLU A 100 7.39 13.41 -3.28
N LEU A 101 7.13 12.10 -3.36
CA LEU A 101 5.95 11.56 -4.05
C LEU A 101 4.72 11.53 -3.14
N GLY A 102 4.83 12.08 -1.95
CA GLY A 102 3.69 12.21 -1.04
C GLY A 102 3.33 10.95 -0.27
N ALA A 103 4.25 9.99 -0.16
CA ALA A 103 4.00 8.82 0.68
C ALA A 103 3.86 9.27 2.14
N ARG A 104 2.89 8.69 2.84
CA ARG A 104 2.57 9.06 4.21
C ARG A 104 3.54 8.46 5.22
N GLU A 105 4.00 7.23 4.97
CA GLU A 105 4.91 6.53 5.86
C GLU A 105 5.81 5.61 5.06
N PHE A 106 6.88 5.17 5.70
CA PHE A 106 7.86 4.26 5.12
C PHE A 106 8.14 3.18 6.18
N LEU A 107 7.70 1.95 5.91
CA LEU A 107 7.87 0.84 6.85
C LEU A 107 8.98 -0.08 6.39
N THR A 108 9.83 -0.50 7.31
CA THR A 108 10.94 -1.41 7.01
C THR A 108 10.56 -2.83 7.42
N LYS A 109 10.81 -3.78 6.54
CA LYS A 109 10.61 -5.21 6.84
C LYS A 109 11.74 -5.73 7.72
N PRO A 110 11.47 -6.70 8.61
CA PRO A 110 10.17 -7.31 8.86
C PRO A 110 9.30 -6.41 9.71
N MET A 111 8.00 -6.36 9.38
CA MET A 111 7.05 -5.56 10.15
C MET A 111 6.30 -6.44 11.12
N PRO A 112 6.18 -6.03 12.40
CA PRO A 112 5.28 -6.73 13.32
C PRO A 112 3.85 -6.63 12.81
N ILE A 113 3.05 -7.66 13.05
CA ILE A 113 1.64 -7.66 12.65
C ILE A 113 0.93 -6.43 13.21
N ARG A 114 1.25 -6.07 14.46
CA ARG A 114 0.64 -4.91 15.11
C ARG A 114 0.94 -3.61 14.38
N ALA A 115 2.12 -3.49 13.76
CA ALA A 115 2.45 -2.29 13.01
C ALA A 115 1.49 -2.10 11.84
N ILE A 116 1.08 -3.18 11.18
CA ILE A 116 0.10 -3.13 10.10
C ILE A 116 -1.24 -2.64 10.64
N THR A 117 -1.71 -3.24 11.74
CA THR A 117 -2.99 -2.85 12.35
C THR A 117 -2.97 -1.35 12.71
N ASP A 118 -1.90 -0.91 13.35
CA ASP A 118 -1.80 0.48 13.82
C ASP A 118 -1.81 1.47 12.65
N VAL A 119 -1.11 1.16 11.57
CA VAL A 119 -1.07 2.04 10.40
C VAL A 119 -2.44 2.09 9.70
N VAL A 120 -3.09 0.94 9.55
CA VAL A 120 -4.41 0.90 8.93
C VAL A 120 -5.41 1.71 9.75
N VAL A 121 -5.41 1.52 11.07
CA VAL A 121 -6.30 2.28 11.96
C VAL A 121 -6.01 3.77 11.87
N LYS A 122 -4.73 4.14 11.81
CA LYS A 122 -4.32 5.54 11.75
C LYS A 122 -4.92 6.27 10.53
N TYR A 123 -4.94 5.60 9.37
CA TYR A 123 -5.36 6.24 8.12
C TYR A 123 -6.81 5.95 7.74
N ILE A 124 -7.39 4.89 8.27
CA ILE A 124 -8.77 4.50 7.93
C ILE A 124 -9.72 4.74 9.09
N GLY A 125 -9.21 4.75 10.31
CA GLY A 125 -10.02 5.09 11.47
C GLY A 125 -10.92 3.96 11.91
N ASN A 126 -10.52 2.76 11.79
CA ASN A 126 -11.35 1.61 12.18
C ASN A 126 -11.05 1.17 13.64
#